data_ed50ab0a1d9438c92e760ad8d8a9084a
#
_entry.id   ed50ab0a1d9438c92e760ad8d8a9084a
#
_cell.length_a   1.000
_cell.length_b   1.000
_cell.length_c   1.000
_cell.angle_alpha   90.00
_cell.angle_beta   90.00
_cell.angle_gamma   90.00
#
_symmetry.space_group_name_H-M   'P 1'
#
loop_
_entity.id
_entity.type
_entity.pdbx_description
1 polymer ?
#
loop_
_entity_poly.entity_id
_entity_poly.type
_entity_poly.pdbx_seq_one_letter_code
_entity_poly.pdbx_strand_id
1 'polypeptide(L)'
;LEREYKEPTGIEHLEQYSLVIRKYYKTIDFYEFIERVWEKQIGENKRETNDDGTANQKSELWKSRWKEICELGEKENFKVIIVLQPIVGAGNKVLADWELRYVEEAAGHAASYNFMRDKLNELAISCAVTEDFTNIFDNETRLIYFDYAHMGDAGNRIVAEKMFEMSLPFVTDIQQ
;
A
#
# COMPACT_ATOMS: atom_id res chain seq x y z
N LEU A 1 21.34 16.65 -36.29
CA LEU A 1 20.58 17.45 -35.33
C LEU A 1 20.27 16.57 -34.13
N GLU A 2 21.24 16.45 -33.22
CA GLU A 2 21.09 15.83 -31.91
C GLU A 2 20.25 16.77 -31.06
N ARG A 3 19.07 16.30 -30.61
CA ARG A 3 18.31 16.98 -29.56
C ARG A 3 18.95 16.62 -28.24
N GLU A 4 19.66 17.56 -27.65
CA GLU A 4 20.06 17.52 -26.24
C GLU A 4 18.81 17.32 -25.38
N TYR A 5 18.69 16.15 -24.78
CA TYR A 5 17.70 15.88 -23.77
C TYR A 5 18.16 16.58 -22.49
N LYS A 6 17.62 17.76 -22.20
CA LYS A 6 17.77 18.39 -20.91
C LYS A 6 16.90 17.63 -19.90
N GLU A 7 17.54 16.90 -19.01
CA GLU A 7 16.87 16.41 -17.82
C GLU A 7 16.23 17.58 -17.08
N PRO A 8 14.92 17.51 -16.76
CA PRO A 8 14.33 18.51 -15.88
C PRO A 8 15.02 18.38 -14.52
N THR A 9 15.64 19.44 -14.09
CA THR A 9 16.24 19.54 -12.76
C THR A 9 15.12 19.41 -11.74
N GLY A 10 15.01 18.20 -11.16
CA GLY A 10 13.89 17.78 -10.30
C GLY A 10 13.78 18.50 -8.95
N ILE A 11 14.43 19.64 -8.77
CA ILE A 11 14.44 20.41 -7.53
C ILE A 11 13.19 21.30 -7.42
N GLU A 12 12.74 21.90 -8.51
CA GLU A 12 11.56 22.78 -8.49
C GLU A 12 10.24 22.03 -8.25
N HIS A 13 10.11 20.81 -8.77
CA HIS A 13 8.95 19.97 -8.46
C HIS A 13 8.96 19.46 -7.01
N LEU A 14 10.11 19.13 -6.45
CA LEU A 14 10.25 18.71 -5.06
C LEU A 14 9.91 19.83 -4.06
N GLU A 15 10.16 21.09 -4.38
CA GLU A 15 9.77 22.22 -3.52
C GLU A 15 8.25 22.39 -3.46
N GLN A 16 7.55 22.23 -4.56
CA GLN A 16 6.09 22.32 -4.60
C GLN A 16 5.43 21.17 -3.84
N TYR A 17 5.93 19.95 -3.99
CA TYR A 17 5.51 18.78 -3.19
C TYR A 17 5.90 18.93 -1.71
N SER A 18 7.07 19.50 -1.42
CA SER A 18 7.51 19.75 -0.04
C SER A 18 6.61 20.74 0.69
N LEU A 19 6.02 21.71 0.00
CA LEU A 19 5.09 22.68 0.58
C LEU A 19 3.73 22.04 0.90
N VAL A 20 3.23 21.17 0.03
CA VAL A 20 1.99 20.41 0.29
C VAL A 20 2.22 19.45 1.44
N ILE A 21 3.30 18.68 1.41
CA ILE A 21 3.69 17.77 2.48
C ILE A 21 3.91 18.54 3.78
N ARG A 22 4.65 19.66 3.80
CA ARG A 22 4.85 20.50 5.00
C ARG A 22 3.57 21.10 5.55
N LYS A 23 2.59 21.45 4.71
CA LYS A 23 1.30 21.95 5.17
C LYS A 23 0.49 20.85 5.86
N TYR A 24 0.58 19.62 5.38
CA TYR A 24 -0.05 18.46 6.03
C TYR A 24 0.74 18.00 7.27
N TYR A 25 2.07 17.97 7.22
CA TYR A 25 2.89 17.56 8.39
C TYR A 25 2.87 18.58 9.54
N LYS A 26 2.53 19.85 9.30
CA LYS A 26 2.35 20.84 10.38
C LYS A 26 1.02 20.72 11.12
N THR A 27 0.04 20.00 10.58
CA THR A 27 -1.30 19.91 11.18
C THR A 27 -1.54 18.64 11.98
N ILE A 28 -0.71 17.60 11.77
CA ILE A 28 -0.84 16.36 12.53
C ILE A 28 0.58 15.87 12.78
N ASP A 29 0.89 15.67 14.04
CA ASP A 29 2.00 14.83 14.45
C ASP A 29 1.64 13.38 14.12
N PHE A 30 1.53 13.12 12.79
CA PHE A 30 1.04 11.86 12.24
C PHE A 30 1.93 10.69 12.68
N TYR A 31 3.23 10.94 12.81
CA TYR A 31 4.16 9.94 13.34
C TYR A 31 3.91 9.68 14.83
N GLU A 32 3.78 10.70 15.67
CA GLU A 32 3.43 10.52 17.09
C GLU A 32 2.03 9.94 17.26
N PHE A 33 1.11 10.25 16.36
CA PHE A 33 -0.23 9.68 16.36
C PHE A 33 -0.19 8.20 15.99
N ILE A 34 0.51 7.84 14.91
CA ILE A 34 0.72 6.45 14.51
C ILE A 34 1.48 5.69 15.60
N GLU A 35 2.55 6.25 16.17
CA GLU A 35 3.26 5.64 17.29
C GLU A 35 2.34 5.42 18.51
N ARG A 36 1.53 6.40 18.89
CA ARG A 36 0.57 6.24 20.00
C ARG A 36 -0.51 5.18 19.73
N VAL A 37 -1.01 5.11 18.51
CA VAL A 37 -1.96 4.06 18.10
C VAL A 37 -1.25 2.69 18.08
N TRP A 38 -0.02 2.63 17.58
CA TRP A 38 0.79 1.42 17.58
C TRP A 38 1.19 0.98 18.99
N GLU A 39 1.67 1.88 19.83
CA GLU A 39 2.06 1.56 21.22
C GLU A 39 0.89 1.08 22.05
N LYS A 40 -0.27 1.73 21.93
CA LYS A 40 -1.48 1.33 22.64
C LYS A 40 -1.98 -0.04 22.23
N GLN A 41 -1.86 -0.38 20.94
CA GLN A 41 -2.33 -1.67 20.42
C GLN A 41 -1.27 -2.79 20.51
N ILE A 42 0.02 -2.49 20.35
CA ILE A 42 1.09 -3.48 20.54
C ILE A 42 1.26 -3.81 22.03
N GLY A 43 1.06 -2.85 22.93
CA GLY A 43 1.13 -3.08 24.36
C GLY A 43 0.08 -4.08 24.87
N GLU A 44 -1.12 -4.07 24.30
CA GLU A 44 -2.18 -5.02 24.63
C GLU A 44 -2.02 -6.38 23.93
N ASN A 45 -1.40 -6.44 22.73
CA ASN A 45 -1.28 -7.66 21.94
C ASN A 45 0.05 -8.44 22.12
N LYS A 46 0.98 -7.97 22.94
CA LYS A 46 2.23 -8.72 23.20
C LYS A 46 2.04 -10.07 23.92
N ARG A 47 0.82 -10.41 24.31
CA ARG A 47 0.49 -11.66 25.01
C ARG A 47 -0.09 -12.78 24.15
N GLU A 48 -0.36 -12.56 22.86
CA GLU A 48 -1.00 -13.57 21.98
C GLU A 48 -0.19 -13.95 20.74
N THR A 49 1.12 -13.97 20.82
CA THR A 49 1.99 -14.35 19.69
C THR A 49 2.30 -15.85 19.61
N ASN A 50 1.44 -16.71 20.10
CA ASN A 50 1.42 -18.13 19.73
C ASN A 50 0.26 -18.40 18.77
N ASP A 51 0.13 -17.57 17.73
CA ASP A 51 -1.00 -17.68 16.83
C ASP A 51 -0.62 -18.43 15.57
N ASP A 52 -0.87 -19.73 15.56
CA ASP A 52 -1.11 -20.56 14.37
C ASP A 52 -2.49 -20.23 13.75
N GLY A 53 -2.91 -18.98 13.83
CA GLY A 53 -4.19 -18.53 13.29
C GLY A 53 -4.35 -18.91 11.84
N THR A 54 -5.52 -19.44 11.50
CA THR A 54 -5.86 -19.77 10.12
C THR A 54 -5.72 -18.51 9.24
N ALA A 55 -5.47 -18.68 7.95
CA ALA A 55 -5.39 -17.56 7.00
C ALA A 55 -6.63 -16.65 7.06
N ASN A 56 -7.81 -17.23 7.35
CA ASN A 56 -9.03 -16.47 7.53
C ASN A 56 -9.00 -15.61 8.81
N GLN A 57 -8.51 -16.12 9.94
CA GLN A 57 -8.40 -15.34 11.18
C GLN A 57 -7.43 -14.15 11.01
N LYS A 58 -6.32 -14.37 10.31
CA LYS A 58 -5.37 -13.30 9.97
C LYS A 58 -6.00 -12.22 9.10
N SER A 59 -6.81 -12.62 8.11
CA SER A 59 -7.52 -11.68 7.24
C SER A 59 -8.63 -10.91 7.96
N GLU A 60 -9.33 -11.53 8.92
CA GLU A 60 -10.30 -10.83 9.77
C GLU A 60 -9.61 -9.79 10.67
N LEU A 61 -8.47 -10.14 11.27
CA LEU A 61 -7.69 -9.19 12.07
C LEU A 61 -7.18 -8.03 11.19
N TRP A 62 -6.67 -8.32 10.00
CA TRP A 62 -6.24 -7.32 9.03
C TRP A 62 -7.39 -6.37 8.68
N LYS A 63 -8.56 -6.88 8.35
CA LYS A 63 -9.77 -6.09 8.08
C LYS A 63 -10.16 -5.20 9.25
N SER A 64 -10.24 -5.76 10.47
CA SER A 64 -10.66 -5.00 11.64
C SER A 64 -9.76 -3.79 11.89
N ARG A 65 -8.44 -3.95 11.72
CA ARG A 65 -7.47 -2.87 11.88
C ARG A 65 -7.65 -1.75 10.85
N TRP A 66 -7.81 -2.13 9.59
CA TRP A 66 -8.03 -1.13 8.55
C TRP A 66 -9.38 -0.43 8.69
N LYS A 67 -10.41 -1.14 9.10
CA LYS A 67 -11.71 -0.55 9.39
C LYS A 67 -11.62 0.54 10.47
N GLU A 68 -10.93 0.25 11.58
CA GLU A 68 -10.68 1.23 12.65
C GLU A 68 -9.97 2.49 12.12
N ILE A 69 -8.98 2.33 11.23
CA ILE A 69 -8.26 3.45 10.61
C ILE A 69 -9.18 4.26 9.70
N CYS A 70 -10.04 3.59 8.91
CA CYS A 70 -10.98 4.27 8.02
C CYS A 70 -12.05 5.05 8.80
N GLU A 71 -12.60 4.46 9.86
CA GLU A 71 -13.53 5.13 10.77
C GLU A 71 -12.89 6.35 11.47
N LEU A 72 -11.61 6.24 11.80
CA LEU A 72 -10.84 7.37 12.30
C LEU A 72 -10.66 8.44 11.23
N GLY A 73 -10.37 8.07 9.99
CA GLY A 73 -10.26 8.98 8.86
C GLY A 73 -11.55 9.78 8.62
N GLU A 74 -12.70 9.13 8.75
CA GLU A 74 -13.99 9.79 8.67
C GLU A 74 -14.17 10.80 9.82
N LYS A 75 -13.85 10.40 11.05
CA LYS A 75 -13.97 11.23 12.23
C LYS A 75 -13.03 12.44 12.21
N GLU A 76 -11.79 12.25 11.79
CA GLU A 76 -10.74 13.28 11.81
C GLU A 76 -10.57 13.99 10.44
N ASN A 77 -11.49 13.71 9.50
CA ASN A 77 -11.57 14.34 8.18
C ASN A 77 -10.32 14.13 7.30
N PHE A 78 -9.79 12.90 7.26
CA PHE A 78 -8.79 12.50 6.29
C PHE A 78 -9.26 11.27 5.48
N LYS A 79 -8.73 11.12 4.27
CA LYS A 79 -9.10 10.00 3.40
C LYS A 79 -8.12 8.86 3.54
N VAL A 80 -8.64 7.64 3.61
CA VAL A 80 -7.85 6.41 3.74
C VAL A 80 -7.98 5.61 2.46
N ILE A 81 -6.85 5.29 1.84
CA ILE A 81 -6.75 4.42 0.67
C ILE A 81 -6.09 3.13 1.12
N ILE A 82 -6.76 2.01 0.96
CA ILE A 82 -6.26 0.69 1.29
C ILE A 82 -5.90 -0.06 0.02
N VAL A 83 -4.68 -0.54 -0.04
CA VAL A 83 -4.19 -1.31 -1.19
C VAL A 83 -3.71 -2.68 -0.71
N LEU A 84 -4.18 -3.73 -1.36
CA LEU A 84 -3.61 -5.06 -1.18
C LEU A 84 -2.32 -5.14 -2.00
N GLN A 85 -1.19 -5.19 -1.31
CA GLN A 85 0.15 -5.16 -1.93
C GLN A 85 0.35 -6.35 -2.87
N PRO A 86 0.96 -6.17 -4.06
CA PRO A 86 1.34 -7.28 -4.91
C PRO A 86 2.49 -8.09 -4.29
N ILE A 87 2.40 -9.41 -4.37
CA ILE A 87 3.48 -10.34 -3.99
C ILE A 87 3.65 -11.41 -5.07
N VAL A 88 4.79 -12.08 -5.06
CA VAL A 88 5.07 -13.20 -5.96
C VAL A 88 3.97 -14.26 -5.83
N GLY A 89 3.34 -14.64 -6.95
CA GLY A 89 2.33 -15.69 -6.99
C GLY A 89 0.92 -15.31 -6.54
N ALA A 90 0.67 -14.07 -6.10
CA ALA A 90 -0.67 -13.61 -5.77
C ALA A 90 -1.46 -13.11 -7.01
N GLY A 91 -0.77 -12.64 -8.06
CA GLY A 91 -1.30 -12.26 -9.36
C GLY A 91 -0.92 -13.26 -10.45
N ASN A 92 -1.06 -12.84 -11.72
CA ASN A 92 -0.78 -13.67 -12.89
C ASN A 92 0.48 -13.23 -13.66
N LYS A 93 1.35 -12.41 -13.04
CA LYS A 93 2.61 -12.02 -13.66
C LYS A 93 3.41 -13.23 -14.11
N VAL A 94 3.90 -13.22 -15.35
CA VAL A 94 4.90 -14.18 -15.80
C VAL A 94 6.21 -13.88 -15.10
N LEU A 95 6.60 -14.75 -14.17
CA LEU A 95 7.77 -14.55 -13.33
C LEU A 95 9.05 -14.77 -14.13
N ALA A 96 10.04 -13.89 -13.94
CA ALA A 96 11.39 -14.08 -14.43
C ALA A 96 12.10 -15.18 -13.61
N ASP A 97 13.18 -15.77 -14.19
CA ASP A 97 13.94 -16.87 -13.52
C ASP A 97 14.41 -16.51 -12.11
N TRP A 98 14.73 -15.24 -11.87
CA TRP A 98 15.11 -14.77 -10.56
C TRP A 98 13.93 -14.80 -9.58
N GLU A 99 12.74 -14.39 -10.02
CA GLU A 99 11.53 -14.29 -9.21
C GLU A 99 10.97 -15.68 -8.85
N LEU A 100 11.18 -16.67 -9.71
CA LEU A 100 10.75 -18.06 -9.47
C LEU A 100 11.32 -18.66 -8.17
N ARG A 101 12.45 -18.14 -7.70
CA ARG A 101 13.09 -18.60 -6.46
C ARG A 101 12.25 -18.33 -5.21
N TYR A 102 11.34 -17.35 -5.29
CA TYR A 102 10.56 -16.87 -4.17
C TYR A 102 9.14 -17.42 -4.12
N VAL A 103 8.75 -18.24 -5.11
CA VAL A 103 7.40 -18.81 -5.20
C VAL A 103 7.07 -19.67 -3.99
N GLU A 104 8.02 -20.48 -3.54
CA GLU A 104 7.83 -21.38 -2.41
C GLU A 104 7.69 -20.59 -1.09
N GLU A 105 8.51 -19.58 -0.89
CA GLU A 105 8.43 -18.66 0.25
C GLU A 105 7.12 -17.86 0.25
N ALA A 106 6.70 -17.38 -0.91
CA ALA A 106 5.48 -16.63 -1.09
C ALA A 106 4.21 -17.45 -0.87
N ALA A 107 4.25 -18.75 -1.11
CA ALA A 107 3.05 -19.61 -1.13
C ALA A 107 2.25 -19.55 0.18
N GLY A 108 2.92 -19.52 1.33
CA GLY A 108 2.27 -19.39 2.63
C GLY A 108 1.53 -18.06 2.82
N HIS A 109 2.08 -16.99 2.27
CA HIS A 109 1.47 -15.66 2.29
C HIS A 109 0.35 -15.55 1.25
N ALA A 110 0.56 -16.05 0.04
CA ALA A 110 -0.41 -16.02 -1.05
C ALA A 110 -1.74 -16.70 -0.67
N ALA A 111 -1.71 -17.76 0.13
CA ALA A 111 -2.91 -18.42 0.64
C ALA A 111 -3.83 -17.46 1.43
N SER A 112 -3.26 -16.49 2.16
CA SER A 112 -4.02 -15.50 2.91
C SER A 112 -4.66 -14.43 2.02
N TYR A 113 -4.11 -14.20 0.83
CA TYR A 113 -4.56 -13.14 -0.08
C TYR A 113 -5.97 -13.37 -0.62
N ASN A 114 -6.38 -14.62 -0.82
CA ASN A 114 -7.75 -14.93 -1.24
C ASN A 114 -8.77 -14.44 -0.20
N PHE A 115 -8.49 -14.65 1.08
CA PHE A 115 -9.33 -14.15 2.15
C PHE A 115 -9.23 -12.61 2.27
N MET A 116 -8.04 -12.02 2.08
CA MET A 116 -7.85 -10.58 2.14
C MET A 116 -8.60 -9.85 1.03
N ARG A 117 -8.71 -10.42 -0.19
CA ARG A 117 -9.52 -9.86 -1.28
C ARG A 117 -10.98 -9.72 -0.90
N ASP A 118 -11.55 -10.75 -0.26
CA ASP A 118 -12.94 -10.70 0.21
C ASP A 118 -13.11 -9.59 1.26
N LYS A 119 -12.14 -9.49 2.19
CA LYS A 119 -12.14 -8.45 3.25
C LYS A 119 -11.92 -7.04 2.70
N LEU A 120 -11.16 -6.91 1.63
CA LEU A 120 -10.95 -5.64 0.94
C LEU A 120 -12.27 -5.08 0.38
N ASN A 121 -13.11 -5.95 -0.19
CA ASN A 121 -14.45 -5.57 -0.66
C ASN A 121 -15.37 -5.11 0.50
N GLU A 122 -15.26 -5.76 1.67
CA GLU A 122 -16.00 -5.33 2.86
C GLU A 122 -15.53 -3.96 3.38
N LEU A 123 -14.22 -3.66 3.28
CA LEU A 123 -13.64 -2.37 3.67
C LEU A 123 -14.07 -1.20 2.77
N ALA A 124 -14.44 -1.45 1.53
CA ALA A 124 -14.91 -0.42 0.60
C ALA A 124 -16.13 0.38 1.11
N ILE A 125 -16.84 -0.13 2.11
CA ILE A 125 -17.98 0.56 2.74
C ILE A 125 -17.52 1.68 3.68
N SER A 126 -16.35 1.51 4.31
CA SER A 126 -15.84 2.39 5.38
C SER A 126 -14.64 3.22 4.96
N CYS A 127 -13.94 2.82 3.89
CA CYS A 127 -12.72 3.45 3.42
C CYS A 127 -12.98 4.30 2.18
N ALA A 128 -12.15 5.31 1.94
CA ALA A 128 -12.32 6.19 0.79
C ALA A 128 -12.09 5.45 -0.54
N VAL A 129 -11.06 4.60 -0.58
CA VAL A 129 -10.75 3.72 -1.71
C VAL A 129 -10.16 2.42 -1.19
N THR A 130 -10.53 1.31 -1.81
CA THR A 130 -9.88 0.01 -1.64
C THR A 130 -9.54 -0.58 -3.01
N GLU A 131 -8.33 -1.10 -3.17
CA GLU A 131 -7.88 -1.63 -4.47
C GLU A 131 -6.99 -2.86 -4.29
N ASP A 132 -7.18 -3.86 -5.14
CA ASP A 132 -6.33 -5.05 -5.21
C ASP A 132 -5.24 -4.88 -6.26
N PHE A 133 -3.99 -4.71 -5.81
CA PHE A 133 -2.83 -4.57 -6.70
C PHE A 133 -2.14 -5.90 -7.01
N THR A 134 -2.68 -7.02 -6.60
CA THR A 134 -2.03 -8.32 -6.87
C THR A 134 -1.79 -8.57 -8.35
N ASN A 135 -2.64 -8.03 -9.23
CA ASN A 135 -2.56 -8.17 -10.69
C ASN A 135 -1.89 -6.97 -11.39
N ILE A 136 -1.37 -6.00 -10.65
CA ILE A 136 -0.82 -4.77 -11.24
C ILE A 136 0.37 -5.03 -12.19
N PHE A 137 1.04 -6.17 -12.03
CA PHE A 137 2.19 -6.57 -12.84
C PHE A 137 1.89 -7.67 -13.86
N ASP A 138 0.63 -8.04 -14.11
CA ASP A 138 0.28 -9.15 -14.99
C ASP A 138 0.82 -8.99 -16.42
N ASN A 139 0.89 -7.75 -16.91
CA ASN A 139 1.43 -7.44 -18.23
C ASN A 139 2.92 -7.08 -18.23
N GLU A 140 3.60 -7.18 -17.09
CA GLU A 140 4.98 -6.80 -16.94
C GLU A 140 5.90 -8.02 -17.11
N THR A 141 6.79 -7.97 -18.10
CA THR A 141 7.74 -9.05 -18.41
C THR A 141 9.12 -8.83 -17.78
N ARG A 142 9.40 -7.63 -17.30
CA ARG A 142 10.67 -7.30 -16.65
C ARG A 142 10.75 -7.92 -15.26
N LEU A 143 11.96 -8.03 -14.73
CA LEU A 143 12.20 -8.33 -13.33
C LEU A 143 11.61 -7.21 -12.46
N ILE A 144 10.70 -7.58 -11.58
CA ILE A 144 10.02 -6.67 -10.65
C ILE A 144 10.42 -6.95 -9.21
N TYR A 145 10.40 -8.21 -8.79
CA TYR A 145 10.58 -8.60 -7.41
C TYR A 145 12.03 -8.95 -7.07
N PHE A 146 12.54 -8.44 -5.95
CA PHE A 146 13.85 -8.81 -5.37
C PHE A 146 13.75 -9.95 -4.37
N ASP A 147 12.61 -10.09 -3.73
CA ASP A 147 12.19 -11.21 -2.90
C ASP A 147 10.70 -11.49 -3.10
N TYR A 148 10.05 -12.19 -2.19
CA TYR A 148 8.64 -12.55 -2.36
C TYR A 148 7.67 -11.34 -2.33
N ALA A 149 8.06 -10.20 -1.78
CA ALA A 149 7.19 -9.04 -1.56
C ALA A 149 7.80 -7.70 -1.99
N HIS A 150 9.13 -7.55 -1.95
CA HIS A 150 9.77 -6.28 -2.25
C HIS A 150 10.09 -6.15 -3.73
N MET A 151 9.76 -5.00 -4.28
CA MET A 151 9.93 -4.69 -5.69
C MET A 151 11.01 -3.63 -5.93
N GLY A 152 11.61 -3.67 -7.12
CA GLY A 152 12.58 -2.69 -7.57
C GLY A 152 11.94 -1.42 -8.12
N ASP A 153 12.79 -0.52 -8.64
CA ASP A 153 12.39 0.79 -9.15
C ASP A 153 11.27 0.72 -10.17
N ALA A 154 11.30 -0.28 -11.06
CA ALA A 154 10.27 -0.46 -12.08
C ALA A 154 8.91 -0.79 -11.46
N GLY A 155 8.86 -1.68 -10.48
CA GLY A 155 7.64 -2.04 -9.76
C GLY A 155 7.14 -0.88 -8.89
N ASN A 156 8.04 -0.25 -8.15
CA ASN A 156 7.71 0.92 -7.32
C ASN A 156 7.12 2.05 -8.15
N ARG A 157 7.62 2.29 -9.37
CA ARG A 157 7.08 3.31 -10.28
C ARG A 157 5.64 2.99 -10.67
N ILE A 158 5.36 1.76 -11.11
CA ILE A 158 4.02 1.32 -11.52
C ILE A 158 3.03 1.48 -10.35
N VAL A 159 3.42 1.04 -9.16
CA VAL A 159 2.61 1.18 -7.96
C VAL A 159 2.39 2.65 -7.61
N ALA A 160 3.44 3.48 -7.65
CA ALA A 160 3.36 4.90 -7.34
C ALA A 160 2.46 5.66 -8.32
N GLU A 161 2.54 5.38 -9.63
CA GLU A 161 1.68 5.95 -10.65
C GLU A 161 0.22 5.61 -10.38
N LYS A 162 -0.08 4.35 -10.07
CA LYS A 162 -1.45 3.93 -9.75
C LYS A 162 -1.96 4.55 -8.45
N MET A 163 -1.14 4.59 -7.40
CA MET A 163 -1.48 5.25 -6.14
C MET A 163 -1.76 6.75 -6.35
N PHE A 164 -0.96 7.41 -7.19
CA PHE A 164 -1.16 8.81 -7.54
C PHE A 164 -2.52 9.02 -8.22
N GLU A 165 -2.84 8.24 -9.26
CA GLU A 165 -4.14 8.30 -9.94
C GLU A 165 -5.31 8.18 -8.95
N MET A 166 -5.23 7.23 -8.02
CA MET A 166 -6.25 7.00 -7.00
C MET A 166 -6.39 8.16 -6.01
N SER A 167 -5.32 8.90 -5.76
CA SER A 167 -5.30 10.03 -4.83
C SER A 167 -5.81 11.33 -5.45
N LEU A 168 -5.76 11.48 -6.77
CA LEU A 168 -6.12 12.72 -7.48
C LEU A 168 -7.50 13.29 -7.11
N PRO A 169 -8.59 12.49 -7.00
CA PRO A 169 -9.90 13.02 -6.66
C PRO A 169 -9.93 13.73 -5.30
N PHE A 170 -9.07 13.32 -4.37
CA PHE A 170 -9.04 13.87 -3.01
C PHE A 170 -8.13 15.10 -2.89
N VAL A 171 -7.20 15.30 -3.83
CA VAL A 171 -6.28 16.44 -3.82
C VAL A 171 -6.87 17.64 -4.56
N THR A 172 -7.66 17.41 -5.60
CA THR A 172 -8.26 18.46 -6.42
C THR A 172 -9.41 19.19 -5.72
N ASP A 173 -10.12 18.53 -4.79
CA ASP A 173 -11.22 19.15 -4.03
C ASP A 173 -10.74 20.17 -2.98
N ILE A 174 -9.44 20.29 -2.75
CA ILE A 174 -8.86 21.23 -1.76
C ILE A 174 -8.69 22.65 -2.36
N GLN A 175 -8.90 22.83 -3.65
CA GLN A 175 -8.71 24.11 -4.35
C GLN A 175 -10.01 24.94 -4.54
N GLN A 176 -11.13 24.50 -4.01
CA GLN A 176 -12.40 25.24 -3.97
C GLN A 176 -12.70 25.72 -2.54
#